data_544307c0c3ec0c49604aa8c0f3d96f02
#
_entry.id   544307c0c3ec0c49604aa8c0f3d96f02
#
_cell.length_a   1.000
_cell.length_b   1.000
_cell.length_c   1.000
_cell.angle_alpha   90.00
_cell.angle_beta   90.00
_cell.angle_gamma   90.00
#
_symmetry.space_group_name_H-M   'P 1'
#
loop_
_entity.id
_entity.type
_entity.pdbx_description
1 polymer ?
#
loop_
_entity_poly.entity_id
_entity_poly.type
_entity_poly.pdbx_seq_one_letter_code
_entity_poly.pdbx_strand_id
1 'polypeptide(L)' 'PHKSKREAQDVAKKLRVERGRRGLQAYNCQTCGKWHLGNKP' A
#
# COMPACT_ATOMS: atom_id res chain seq x y z
N PRO A 1 4.26 1.35 -7.86
CA PRO A 1 2.86 1.61 -8.20
C PRO A 1 2.12 0.33 -8.52
N HIS A 2 0.87 0.29 -8.11
CA HIS A 2 0.02 -0.90 -8.27
C HIS A 2 -1.16 -0.57 -9.16
N LYS A 3 -1.67 -1.59 -9.85
CA LYS A 3 -2.73 -1.39 -10.82
C LYS A 3 -4.08 -1.07 -10.19
N SER A 4 -4.34 -1.60 -9.00
CA SER A 4 -5.63 -1.41 -8.37
C SER A 4 -5.49 -1.38 -6.86
N LYS A 5 -6.55 -0.89 -6.21
CA LYS A 5 -6.62 -0.85 -4.77
C LYS A 5 -6.45 -2.24 -4.17
N ARG A 6 -7.08 -3.23 -4.76
CA ARG A 6 -7.03 -4.60 -4.27
C ARG A 6 -5.60 -5.12 -4.27
N GLU A 7 -4.89 -4.91 -5.37
CA GLU A 7 -3.51 -5.35 -5.49
C GLU A 7 -2.63 -4.66 -4.46
N ALA A 8 -2.78 -3.35 -4.32
CA ALA A 8 -2.00 -2.57 -3.36
C ALA A 8 -2.28 -3.02 -1.93
N GLN A 9 -3.54 -3.26 -1.60
CA GLN A 9 -3.89 -3.72 -0.25
C GLN A 9 -3.36 -5.11 0.05
N ASP A 10 -3.34 -5.97 -0.94
CA ASP A 10 -2.82 -7.31 -0.79
C ASP A 10 -1.33 -7.27 -0.47
N VAL A 11 -0.58 -6.48 -1.21
CA VAL A 11 0.85 -6.31 -0.96
C VAL A 11 1.09 -5.67 0.41
N ALA A 12 0.29 -4.67 0.75
CA ALA A 12 0.43 -4.01 2.05
C ALA A 12 0.20 -4.98 3.20
N LYS A 13 -0.82 -5.81 3.08
CA LYS A 13 -1.11 -6.81 4.09
C LYS A 13 0.04 -7.81 4.24
N LYS A 14 0.58 -8.24 3.12
CA LYS A 14 1.69 -9.18 3.12
C LYS A 14 2.90 -8.60 3.81
N LEU A 15 3.24 -7.37 3.50
CA LEU A 15 4.39 -6.71 4.12
C LEU A 15 4.16 -6.45 5.60
N ARG A 16 2.92 -6.14 6.00
CA ARG A 16 2.63 -5.95 7.42
C ARG A 16 2.86 -7.23 8.21
N VAL A 17 2.48 -8.36 7.64
CA VAL A 17 2.65 -9.65 8.31
C VAL A 17 4.11 -10.10 8.27
N GLU A 18 4.71 -10.05 7.11
CA GLU A 18 6.07 -10.58 6.94
C GLU A 18 7.13 -9.70 7.56
N ARG A 19 6.97 -8.39 7.48
CA ARG A 19 7.98 -7.45 7.95
C ARG A 19 7.56 -6.67 9.19
N GLY A 20 6.40 -6.98 9.73
CA GLY A 20 5.92 -6.32 10.93
C GLY A 20 5.70 -4.83 10.75
N ARG A 21 5.39 -4.40 9.55
CA ARG A 21 5.18 -2.98 9.26
C ARG A 21 3.76 -2.58 9.60
N ARG A 22 3.56 -2.22 10.84
CA ARG A 22 2.27 -1.71 11.28
C ARG A 22 2.05 -0.34 10.66
N GLY A 23 0.85 -0.06 10.28
CA GLY A 23 0.52 1.24 9.70
C GLY A 23 0.79 1.37 8.21
N LEU A 24 1.36 0.34 7.59
CA LEU A 24 1.53 0.35 6.14
C LEU A 24 0.17 0.25 5.48
N GLN A 25 -0.11 1.19 4.59
CA GLN A 25 -1.41 1.27 3.93
C GLN A 25 -1.25 1.60 2.46
N ALA A 26 -2.25 1.19 1.69
CA ALA A 26 -2.33 1.56 0.29
C ALA A 26 -3.07 2.88 0.16
N TYR A 27 -2.58 3.76 -0.69
CA TYR A 27 -3.24 5.03 -0.95
C TYR A 27 -3.20 5.35 -2.44
N ASN A 28 -4.18 6.11 -2.88
CA ASN A 28 -4.26 6.52 -4.27
C ASN A 28 -3.44 7.80 -4.46
N CYS A 29 -2.45 7.73 -5.32
CA CYS A 29 -1.61 8.88 -5.61
C CYS A 29 -2.25 9.73 -6.71
N GLN A 30 -2.66 10.93 -6.37
CA GLN A 30 -3.29 11.82 -7.33
C GLN A 30 -2.33 12.28 -8.41
N THR A 31 -1.05 12.31 -8.08
CA THR A 31 -0.03 12.74 -9.04
C THR A 31 0.20 11.70 -10.13
N CYS A 32 0.30 10.44 -9.74
CA CYS A 32 0.54 9.35 -10.67
C CYS A 32 -0.74 8.70 -11.18
N GLY A 33 -1.82 8.81 -10.43
CA GLY A 33 -3.04 8.11 -10.73
C GLY A 33 -2.99 6.63 -10.41
N LYS A 34 -1.99 6.20 -9.67
CA LYS A 34 -1.80 4.79 -9.31
C LYS A 34 -1.76 4.63 -7.80
N TRP A 35 -1.84 3.39 -7.36
CA TRP A 35 -1.81 3.08 -5.93
C TRP A 35 -0.38 2.88 -5.45
N HIS A 36 -0.10 3.44 -4.29
CA HIS A 36 1.22 3.33 -3.64
C HIS A 36 1.05 2.83 -2.23
N LEU A 37 2.16 2.36 -1.66
CA LEU A 37 2.20 1.93 -0.27
C LEU A 37 2.99 2.94 0.55
N GLY A 38 2.49 3.24 1.74
CA GLY A 38 3.17 4.16 2.62
C GLY A 38 2.71 4.01 4.05
N ASN A 39 3.55 4.44 4.98
CA ASN A 39 3.20 4.42 6.39
C ASN A 39 2.43 5.68 6.77
N LYS A 40 1.36 5.48 7.52
CA LYS A 40 0.67 6.62 8.09
C LYS A 40 1.41 7.09 9.33
N PRO A 41 1.56 8.39 9.49
CA PRO A 41 2.18 8.94 10.69
C PRO A 41 1.37 8.67 11.94
#